data_40ea355df90d6946a3f69751c2ca5f1e
#
_entry.id   40ea355df90d6946a3f69751c2ca5f1e
#
_cell.length_a   1.000
_cell.length_b   1.000
_cell.length_c   1.000
_cell.angle_alpha   90.00
_cell.angle_beta   90.00
_cell.angle_gamma   90.00
#
_symmetry.space_group_name_H-M   'P 1'
#
loop_
_entity.id
_entity.type
_entity.pdbx_description
1 polymer ?
#
loop_
_entity_poly.entity_id
_entity_poly.type
_entity_poly.pdbx_seq_one_letter_code
_entity_poly.pdbx_strand_id
1 'polypeptide(L)'
;MILDAKFFVFIFFNVLSTCFLSSVSVGFIFKAFLYSFIWLFIIYYAISFIKNRFVTESLKSFILILGVVFSCIDIFGSYYFHLPLSNELGNILFTTHYKESLEFLHAYVYPHWYFVIGLILIAVGSLKLFSLIPNKPISLKMTSILSVLFLIVEAPHTIATIKKYKEREALLNADGTMEYIALAKGAYYFGRNISSLRESNNSNQALEKASYSKDYLLKNTGSVENVVLVFGESLNRNFMGVYGYQAPTTPYLNALKEKGSLLVFDNVISPAFYTDKSFTMLLTYANRDNLNQKAWYQYKNLAHILKLSDYKSVWITSQGYGLMWGNSYYQVAKHFDTYIENDKPYDENLAALFKRYYNNERERESKKRKNFVVFHLIGNHFEYKNRFPKEFSRFNLNNTSYFSKNKSLKVKNNADKQVVTDYINSVYYNDYVLHSLIELFKDKDSLIIYLSDHGNDMFESSAFNTHECSNASMEILFLIYMSDAFKQKHPQMVKSFEEALHKPFMSDDLLHTVLPLAGIITKDYEKTRDLFNESYNDKRIRKPCDNKVYPMNK
;
A
#
# COMPACT_ATOMS: atom_id res chain seq x y z
N MET A 1 -1.33 45.84 -12.44
CA MET A 1 -1.05 44.68 -11.57
C MET A 1 0.11 45.00 -10.64
N ILE A 2 0.09 44.53 -9.41
CA ILE A 2 1.17 44.69 -8.43
C ILE A 2 1.70 43.29 -8.04
N LEU A 3 3.02 43.11 -8.16
CA LEU A 3 3.71 41.95 -7.62
C LEU A 3 4.12 42.31 -6.18
N ASP A 4 3.40 41.79 -5.22
CA ASP A 4 3.57 42.06 -3.78
C ASP A 4 4.39 40.95 -3.07
N ALA A 5 4.62 41.10 -1.78
CA ALA A 5 5.36 40.14 -0.99
C ALA A 5 4.77 38.71 -1.10
N LYS A 6 3.44 38.59 -1.20
CA LYS A 6 2.76 37.28 -1.32
C LYS A 6 3.19 36.55 -2.59
N PHE A 7 3.40 37.27 -3.69
CA PHE A 7 3.89 36.72 -4.96
C PHE A 7 5.28 36.09 -4.79
N PHE A 8 6.21 36.82 -4.19
CA PHE A 8 7.59 36.36 -4.02
C PHE A 8 7.71 35.24 -3.01
N VAL A 9 6.93 35.28 -1.91
CA VAL A 9 6.91 34.21 -0.91
C VAL A 9 6.38 32.89 -1.49
N PHE A 10 5.35 32.95 -2.33
CA PHE A 10 4.87 31.75 -3.01
C PHE A 10 5.98 31.10 -3.85
N ILE A 11 6.66 31.87 -4.68
CA ILE A 11 7.75 31.38 -5.53
C ILE A 11 8.89 30.82 -4.68
N PHE A 12 9.28 31.54 -3.61
CA PHE A 12 10.32 31.11 -2.69
C PHE A 12 10.02 29.75 -2.08
N PHE A 13 8.82 29.53 -1.53
CA PHE A 13 8.42 28.25 -0.95
C PHE A 13 8.36 27.13 -1.96
N ASN A 14 7.88 27.39 -3.18
CA ASN A 14 7.86 26.42 -4.24
C ASN A 14 9.26 26.00 -4.69
N VAL A 15 10.19 26.94 -4.80
CA VAL A 15 11.59 26.64 -5.11
C VAL A 15 12.26 25.91 -3.94
N LEU A 16 11.98 26.33 -2.70
CA LEU A 16 12.48 25.67 -1.50
C LEU A 16 12.04 24.20 -1.45
N SER A 17 10.77 23.89 -1.73
CA SER A 17 10.28 22.52 -1.73
C SER A 17 11.00 21.65 -2.76
N THR A 18 11.32 22.18 -3.94
CA THR A 18 12.08 21.43 -4.94
C THR A 18 13.50 21.08 -4.52
N CYS A 19 14.12 21.87 -3.63
CA CYS A 19 15.46 21.59 -3.12
C CYS A 19 15.52 20.36 -2.19
N PHE A 20 14.37 19.91 -1.67
CA PHE A 20 14.27 18.73 -0.80
C PHE A 20 13.98 17.42 -1.56
N LEU A 21 13.75 17.47 -2.87
CA LEU A 21 13.54 16.26 -3.68
C LEU A 21 14.84 15.45 -3.81
N SER A 22 14.75 14.15 -3.79
CA SER A 22 15.89 13.22 -3.67
C SER A 22 16.89 13.21 -4.83
N SER A 23 16.55 13.79 -5.99
CA SER A 23 17.44 13.81 -7.18
C SER A 23 17.22 15.06 -8.02
N VAL A 24 17.61 16.22 -7.48
CA VAL A 24 17.35 17.51 -8.12
C VAL A 24 18.58 18.03 -8.85
N SER A 25 18.43 18.29 -10.15
CA SER A 25 19.38 19.06 -10.94
C SER A 25 19.16 20.57 -10.80
N VAL A 26 20.21 21.37 -10.97
CA VAL A 26 20.10 22.85 -11.02
C VAL A 26 19.09 23.29 -12.08
N GLY A 27 19.04 22.60 -13.22
CA GLY A 27 18.06 22.86 -14.27
C GLY A 27 16.61 22.64 -13.82
N PHE A 28 16.35 21.67 -12.94
CA PHE A 28 15.03 21.43 -12.36
C PHE A 28 14.61 22.58 -11.43
N ILE A 29 15.50 23.05 -10.55
CA ILE A 29 15.26 24.20 -9.67
C ILE A 29 14.94 25.46 -10.49
N PHE A 30 15.71 25.70 -11.56
CA PHE A 30 15.47 26.82 -12.45
C PHE A 30 14.10 26.75 -13.14
N LYS A 31 13.70 25.56 -13.60
CA LYS A 31 12.36 25.33 -14.17
C LYS A 31 11.28 25.57 -13.13
N ALA A 32 11.44 25.09 -11.89
CA ALA A 32 10.48 25.32 -10.81
C ALA A 32 10.28 26.82 -10.52
N PHE A 33 11.37 27.59 -10.50
CA PHE A 33 11.30 29.06 -10.41
C PHE A 33 10.54 29.67 -11.60
N LEU A 34 10.93 29.33 -12.83
CA LEU A 34 10.36 29.89 -14.05
C LEU A 34 8.87 29.59 -14.18
N TYR A 35 8.47 28.34 -14.01
CA TYR A 35 7.07 27.92 -14.11
C TYR A 35 6.21 28.53 -12.99
N SER A 36 6.71 28.57 -11.76
CA SER A 36 6.00 29.25 -10.67
C SER A 36 5.78 30.73 -10.95
N PHE A 37 6.80 31.38 -11.47
CA PHE A 37 6.72 32.79 -11.83
C PHE A 37 5.66 33.04 -12.91
N ILE A 38 5.73 32.28 -14.01
CA ILE A 38 4.82 32.42 -15.16
C ILE A 38 3.37 32.17 -14.73
N TRP A 39 3.10 31.03 -14.08
CA TRP A 39 1.75 30.67 -13.66
C TRP A 39 1.16 31.64 -12.64
N LEU A 40 1.93 32.02 -11.64
CA LEU A 40 1.46 32.98 -10.66
C LEU A 40 1.26 34.37 -11.25
N PHE A 41 2.10 34.77 -12.22
CA PHE A 41 1.95 36.03 -12.95
C PHE A 41 0.63 36.05 -13.71
N ILE A 42 0.27 34.98 -14.44
CA ILE A 42 -1.00 34.85 -15.15
C ILE A 42 -2.19 34.93 -14.18
N ILE A 43 -2.09 34.23 -13.04
CA ILE A 43 -3.14 34.27 -12.01
C ILE A 43 -3.30 35.69 -11.44
N TYR A 44 -2.21 36.37 -11.12
CA TYR A 44 -2.25 37.75 -10.63
C TYR A 44 -2.80 38.74 -11.67
N TYR A 45 -2.51 38.48 -12.96
CA TYR A 45 -3.12 39.22 -14.04
C TYR A 45 -4.64 39.04 -14.07
N ALA A 46 -5.13 37.80 -13.98
CA ALA A 46 -6.56 37.51 -13.92
C ALA A 46 -7.23 38.17 -12.72
N ILE A 47 -6.61 38.08 -11.54
CA ILE A 47 -7.10 38.72 -10.30
C ILE A 47 -7.13 40.26 -10.43
N SER A 48 -6.24 40.86 -11.24
CA SER A 48 -6.17 42.31 -11.39
C SER A 48 -7.39 42.94 -12.06
N PHE A 49 -8.27 42.17 -12.71
CA PHE A 49 -9.55 42.63 -13.24
C PHE A 49 -10.66 42.77 -12.17
N ILE A 50 -10.45 42.23 -10.98
CA ILE A 50 -11.40 42.30 -9.88
C ILE A 50 -11.30 43.70 -9.25
N LYS A 51 -12.38 44.49 -9.31
CA LYS A 51 -12.41 45.87 -8.77
C LYS A 51 -12.44 45.92 -7.24
N ASN A 52 -12.99 44.88 -6.57
CA ASN A 52 -13.09 44.84 -5.13
C ASN A 52 -11.74 44.46 -4.50
N ARG A 53 -11.09 45.44 -3.84
CA ARG A 53 -9.78 45.26 -3.21
C ARG A 53 -9.78 44.16 -2.12
N PHE A 54 -10.84 44.05 -1.34
CA PHE A 54 -10.94 42.98 -0.32
C PHE A 54 -10.92 41.60 -0.96
N VAL A 55 -11.71 41.37 -2.02
CA VAL A 55 -11.73 40.11 -2.76
C VAL A 55 -10.36 39.82 -3.39
N THR A 56 -9.73 40.81 -4.00
CA THR A 56 -8.39 40.69 -4.61
C THR A 56 -7.35 40.24 -3.57
N GLU A 57 -7.30 40.90 -2.41
CA GLU A 57 -6.33 40.56 -1.36
C GLU A 57 -6.62 39.23 -0.68
N SER A 58 -7.90 38.88 -0.53
CA SER A 58 -8.32 37.57 -0.03
C SER A 58 -7.89 36.44 -0.95
N LEU A 59 -8.11 36.58 -2.26
CA LEU A 59 -7.69 35.56 -3.26
C LEU A 59 -6.17 35.38 -3.28
N LYS A 60 -5.39 36.47 -3.26
CA LYS A 60 -3.93 36.40 -3.19
C LYS A 60 -3.46 35.70 -1.93
N SER A 61 -4.08 36.01 -0.78
CA SER A 61 -3.75 35.35 0.50
C SER A 61 -4.12 33.88 0.48
N PHE A 62 -5.26 33.52 -0.08
CA PHE A 62 -5.70 32.14 -0.21
C PHE A 62 -4.73 31.30 -1.07
N ILE A 63 -4.31 31.84 -2.23
CA ILE A 63 -3.33 31.19 -3.09
C ILE A 63 -1.99 31.02 -2.38
N LEU A 64 -1.53 32.06 -1.67
CA LEU A 64 -0.30 31.98 -0.88
C LEU A 64 -0.39 30.87 0.18
N ILE A 65 -1.46 30.88 0.99
CA ILE A 65 -1.64 29.89 2.06
C ILE A 65 -1.62 28.46 1.49
N LEU A 66 -2.40 28.21 0.44
CA LEU A 66 -2.40 26.90 -0.20
C LEU A 66 -1.02 26.53 -0.78
N GLY A 67 -0.35 27.47 -1.45
CA GLY A 67 0.99 27.25 -1.98
C GLY A 67 2.01 26.92 -0.90
N VAL A 68 2.00 27.65 0.22
CA VAL A 68 2.88 27.38 1.37
C VAL A 68 2.54 26.04 2.02
N VAL A 69 1.26 25.73 2.25
CA VAL A 69 0.83 24.45 2.83
C VAL A 69 1.29 23.28 1.97
N PHE A 70 1.02 23.29 0.67
CA PHE A 70 1.45 22.19 -0.20
C PHE A 70 2.99 22.11 -0.33
N SER A 71 3.70 23.24 -0.33
CA SER A 71 5.17 23.24 -0.29
C SER A 71 5.70 22.65 1.02
N CYS A 72 5.08 22.96 2.15
CA CYS A 72 5.46 22.39 3.46
C CYS A 72 5.21 20.88 3.53
N ILE A 73 4.09 20.40 2.98
CA ILE A 73 3.80 18.96 2.86
C ILE A 73 4.84 18.28 1.97
N ASP A 74 5.18 18.88 0.83
CA ASP A 74 6.19 18.38 -0.11
C ASP A 74 7.59 18.32 0.54
N ILE A 75 7.98 19.36 1.30
CA ILE A 75 9.24 19.41 2.06
C ILE A 75 9.26 18.31 3.13
N PHE A 76 8.19 18.20 3.94
CA PHE A 76 8.11 17.23 5.02
C PHE A 76 8.14 15.79 4.49
N GLY A 77 7.32 15.48 3.49
CA GLY A 77 7.27 14.17 2.84
C GLY A 77 8.60 13.79 2.19
N SER A 78 9.23 14.73 1.47
CA SER A 78 10.52 14.49 0.81
C SER A 78 11.66 14.33 1.83
N TYR A 79 11.67 15.08 2.92
CA TYR A 79 12.73 15.06 3.92
C TYR A 79 12.68 13.82 4.81
N TYR A 80 11.49 13.47 5.34
CA TYR A 80 11.37 12.36 6.30
C TYR A 80 11.11 11.01 5.63
N PHE A 81 10.43 10.99 4.50
CA PHE A 81 9.96 9.75 3.85
C PHE A 81 10.51 9.55 2.45
N HIS A 82 11.25 10.53 1.91
CA HIS A 82 11.65 10.57 0.50
C HIS A 82 10.47 10.41 -0.46
N LEU A 83 9.29 10.76 0.02
CA LEU A 83 8.01 10.68 -0.68
C LEU A 83 7.46 12.10 -0.89
N PRO A 84 7.76 12.73 -2.04
CA PRO A 84 7.19 14.03 -2.37
C PRO A 84 5.68 13.93 -2.56
N LEU A 85 5.02 15.08 -2.69
CA LEU A 85 3.62 15.14 -3.11
C LEU A 85 3.42 14.32 -4.39
N SER A 86 2.75 13.19 -4.25
CA SER A 86 2.55 12.17 -5.28
C SER A 86 1.20 11.50 -5.12
N ASN A 87 0.86 10.64 -6.06
CA ASN A 87 -0.34 9.82 -5.94
C ASN A 87 -0.25 8.83 -4.76
N GLU A 88 0.97 8.33 -4.48
CA GLU A 88 1.21 7.43 -3.35
C GLU A 88 0.97 8.13 -2.01
N LEU A 89 1.54 9.33 -1.80
CA LEU A 89 1.29 10.11 -0.60
C LEU A 89 -0.21 10.45 -0.46
N GLY A 90 -0.85 10.82 -1.56
CA GLY A 90 -2.29 11.06 -1.59
C GLY A 90 -3.08 9.81 -1.19
N ASN A 91 -2.79 8.67 -1.77
CA ASN A 91 -3.44 7.40 -1.43
C ASN A 91 -3.26 7.07 0.05
N ILE A 92 -2.04 7.15 0.59
CA ILE A 92 -1.77 6.93 2.02
C ILE A 92 -2.68 7.82 2.87
N LEU A 93 -2.72 9.13 2.60
CA LEU A 93 -3.54 10.08 3.37
C LEU A 93 -5.05 9.80 3.32
N PHE A 94 -5.56 9.26 2.20
CA PHE A 94 -6.99 8.99 2.03
C PHE A 94 -7.41 7.57 2.44
N THR A 95 -6.49 6.61 2.46
CA THR A 95 -6.77 5.22 2.88
C THR A 95 -6.45 4.96 4.35
N THR A 96 -5.60 5.78 4.97
CA THR A 96 -5.22 5.70 6.39
C THR A 96 -6.45 5.87 7.29
N HIS A 97 -6.60 5.02 8.30
CA HIS A 97 -7.68 5.15 9.28
C HIS A 97 -7.24 5.98 10.52
N TYR A 98 -8.21 6.34 11.37
CA TYR A 98 -7.97 7.27 12.49
C TYR A 98 -6.82 6.85 13.42
N LYS A 99 -6.70 5.55 13.77
CA LYS A 99 -5.61 5.06 14.64
C LYS A 99 -4.24 5.26 13.99
N GLU A 100 -4.10 4.92 12.71
CA GLU A 100 -2.85 5.12 11.94
C GLU A 100 -2.53 6.61 11.81
N SER A 101 -3.53 7.47 11.60
CA SER A 101 -3.32 8.92 11.56
C SER A 101 -2.76 9.44 12.88
N LEU A 102 -3.26 8.95 14.02
CA LEU A 102 -2.72 9.28 15.34
C LEU A 102 -1.30 8.74 15.53
N GLU A 103 -1.03 7.48 15.15
CA GLU A 103 0.31 6.90 15.21
C GLU A 103 1.31 7.73 14.37
N PHE A 104 0.90 8.15 13.17
CA PHE A 104 1.71 9.03 12.32
C PHE A 104 2.00 10.38 12.99
N LEU A 105 1.00 11.04 13.58
CA LEU A 105 1.19 12.29 14.30
C LEU A 105 2.16 12.11 15.47
N HIS A 106 2.01 11.06 16.26
CA HIS A 106 2.87 10.76 17.39
C HIS A 106 4.30 10.39 16.99
N ALA A 107 4.46 9.69 15.89
CA ALA A 107 5.77 9.20 15.43
C ALA A 107 6.59 10.29 14.71
N TYR A 108 5.93 11.12 13.90
CA TYR A 108 6.63 12.02 12.98
C TYR A 108 6.36 13.50 13.24
N VAL A 109 5.15 13.89 13.56
CA VAL A 109 4.82 15.31 13.67
C VAL A 109 5.19 15.85 15.06
N TYR A 110 4.77 15.17 16.12
CA TYR A 110 5.05 15.67 17.48
C TYR A 110 6.55 15.65 17.85
N PRO A 111 7.36 14.61 17.54
CA PRO A 111 8.79 14.68 17.81
C PRO A 111 9.51 15.77 17.00
N HIS A 112 8.96 16.14 15.86
CA HIS A 112 9.56 17.10 14.92
C HIS A 112 8.80 18.44 14.86
N TRP A 113 8.07 18.80 15.92
CA TRP A 113 7.32 20.07 16.00
C TRP A 113 8.16 21.31 15.69
N TYR A 114 9.45 21.28 16.05
CA TYR A 114 10.40 22.34 15.76
C TYR A 114 10.61 22.56 14.25
N PHE A 115 10.52 21.50 13.44
CA PHE A 115 10.60 21.61 11.98
C PHE A 115 9.38 22.34 11.41
N VAL A 116 8.19 22.02 11.88
CA VAL A 116 6.94 22.70 11.50
C VAL A 116 6.98 24.18 11.91
N ILE A 117 7.40 24.47 13.14
CA ILE A 117 7.57 25.86 13.60
C ILE A 117 8.64 26.58 12.77
N GLY A 118 9.74 25.92 12.43
CA GLY A 118 10.78 26.47 11.57
C GLY A 118 10.23 26.92 10.20
N LEU A 119 9.40 26.07 9.56
CA LEU A 119 8.75 26.42 8.29
C LEU A 119 7.79 27.62 8.44
N ILE A 120 7.04 27.69 9.53
CA ILE A 120 6.14 28.83 9.83
C ILE A 120 6.96 30.12 10.02
N LEU A 121 8.06 30.06 10.78
CA LEU A 121 8.94 31.22 10.99
C LEU A 121 9.58 31.68 9.67
N ILE A 122 9.99 30.75 8.79
CA ILE A 122 10.50 31.06 7.45
C ILE A 122 9.39 31.74 6.62
N ALA A 123 8.14 31.27 6.70
CA ALA A 123 7.03 31.88 5.97
C ALA A 123 6.75 33.32 6.43
N VAL A 124 6.68 33.54 7.74
CA VAL A 124 6.46 34.88 8.34
C VAL A 124 7.65 35.80 8.06
N GLY A 125 8.88 35.30 8.25
CA GLY A 125 10.11 36.05 7.99
C GLY A 125 10.26 36.46 6.52
N SER A 126 9.96 35.56 5.59
CA SER A 126 9.99 35.83 4.15
C SER A 126 8.92 36.84 3.75
N LEU A 127 7.70 36.77 4.32
CA LEU A 127 6.66 37.78 4.10
C LEU A 127 7.15 39.18 4.54
N LYS A 128 7.77 39.29 5.72
CA LYS A 128 8.33 40.54 6.22
C LYS A 128 9.48 41.01 5.33
N LEU A 129 10.39 40.12 4.94
CA LEU A 129 11.54 40.45 4.09
C LEU A 129 11.07 40.96 2.71
N PHE A 130 10.19 40.24 2.03
CA PHE A 130 9.70 40.64 0.72
C PHE A 130 8.76 41.87 0.76
N SER A 131 8.17 42.20 1.93
CA SER A 131 7.40 43.43 2.06
C SER A 131 8.27 44.70 2.03
N LEU A 132 9.59 44.56 2.17
CA LEU A 132 10.55 45.67 2.00
C LEU A 132 10.77 46.01 0.51
N ILE A 133 10.39 45.15 -0.41
CA ILE A 133 10.50 45.40 -1.85
C ILE A 133 9.41 46.41 -2.23
N PRO A 134 9.75 47.52 -2.91
CA PRO A 134 8.76 48.52 -3.34
C PRO A 134 7.73 47.92 -4.28
N ASN A 135 6.47 48.07 -3.96
CA ASN A 135 5.34 47.62 -4.78
C ASN A 135 5.13 48.55 -5.97
N LYS A 136 5.88 48.37 -7.05
CA LYS A 136 5.70 49.16 -8.28
C LYS A 136 4.60 48.55 -9.15
N PRO A 137 3.57 49.33 -9.56
CA PRO A 137 2.52 48.83 -10.44
C PRO A 137 3.06 48.62 -11.87
N ILE A 138 2.79 47.44 -12.41
CA ILE A 138 3.04 47.15 -13.83
C ILE A 138 1.82 47.62 -14.63
N SER A 139 2.04 48.32 -15.75
CA SER A 139 0.93 48.81 -16.60
C SER A 139 0.10 47.64 -17.14
N LEU A 140 -1.20 47.82 -17.26
CA LEU A 140 -2.11 46.78 -17.73
C LEU A 140 -1.71 46.28 -19.12
N LYS A 141 -1.31 47.22 -20.02
CA LYS A 141 -0.84 46.86 -21.37
C LYS A 141 0.37 45.94 -21.35
N MET A 142 1.37 46.24 -20.54
CA MET A 142 2.57 45.40 -20.41
C MET A 142 2.21 44.03 -19.82
N THR A 143 1.38 44.01 -18.76
CA THR A 143 0.93 42.79 -18.13
C THR A 143 0.17 41.88 -19.09
N SER A 144 -0.72 42.48 -19.94
CA SER A 144 -1.46 41.72 -20.97
C SER A 144 -0.53 41.08 -21.99
N ILE A 145 0.45 41.87 -22.52
CA ILE A 145 1.42 41.35 -23.49
C ILE A 145 2.22 40.19 -22.90
N LEU A 146 2.76 40.37 -21.69
CA LEU A 146 3.53 39.30 -21.01
C LEU A 146 2.68 38.07 -20.73
N SER A 147 1.43 38.23 -20.27
CA SER A 147 0.54 37.09 -20.00
C SER A 147 0.21 36.31 -21.26
N VAL A 148 -0.02 36.99 -22.39
CA VAL A 148 -0.26 36.32 -23.69
C VAL A 148 1.00 35.57 -24.14
N LEU A 149 2.17 36.18 -24.06
CA LEU A 149 3.44 35.51 -24.38
C LEU A 149 3.67 34.27 -23.49
N PHE A 150 3.43 34.37 -22.20
CA PHE A 150 3.55 33.25 -21.25
C PHE A 150 2.56 32.14 -21.60
N LEU A 151 1.31 32.45 -21.91
CA LEU A 151 0.32 31.45 -22.33
C LEU A 151 0.73 30.74 -23.63
N ILE A 152 1.27 31.48 -24.62
CA ILE A 152 1.74 30.87 -25.88
C ILE A 152 2.88 29.88 -25.63
N VAL A 153 3.79 30.21 -24.73
CA VAL A 153 4.94 29.34 -24.38
C VAL A 153 4.50 28.13 -23.55
N GLU A 154 3.61 28.34 -22.59
CA GLU A 154 3.26 27.32 -21.57
C GLU A 154 2.09 26.43 -21.96
N ALA A 155 1.13 26.88 -22.75
CA ALA A 155 -0.04 26.08 -23.08
C ALA A 155 0.31 24.76 -23.78
N PRO A 156 1.22 24.69 -24.78
CA PRO A 156 1.63 23.42 -25.38
C PRO A 156 2.26 22.46 -24.37
N HIS A 157 3.13 22.98 -23.47
CA HIS A 157 3.77 22.19 -22.42
C HIS A 157 2.76 21.64 -21.41
N THR A 158 1.84 22.47 -20.96
CA THR A 158 0.78 22.08 -20.02
C THR A 158 -0.16 21.04 -20.62
N ILE A 159 -0.58 21.23 -21.87
CA ILE A 159 -1.45 20.26 -22.58
C ILE A 159 -0.74 18.92 -22.75
N ALA A 160 0.52 18.93 -23.19
CA ALA A 160 1.33 17.72 -23.32
C ALA A 160 1.50 16.99 -21.97
N THR A 161 1.71 17.75 -20.90
CA THR A 161 1.79 17.23 -19.53
C THR A 161 0.48 16.58 -19.11
N ILE A 162 -0.67 17.25 -19.24
CA ILE A 162 -1.98 16.70 -18.89
C ILE A 162 -2.26 15.42 -19.67
N LYS A 163 -1.93 15.39 -20.97
CA LYS A 163 -2.07 14.19 -21.81
C LYS A 163 -1.19 13.05 -21.29
N LYS A 164 0.07 13.33 -20.99
CA LYS A 164 1.04 12.37 -20.45
C LYS A 164 0.60 11.80 -19.09
N TYR A 165 0.00 12.63 -18.23
CA TYR A 165 -0.55 12.21 -16.93
C TYR A 165 -1.80 11.34 -17.07
N LYS A 166 -2.62 11.52 -18.07
CA LYS A 166 -3.78 10.67 -18.37
C LYS A 166 -3.37 9.28 -18.88
N GLU A 167 -2.28 9.21 -19.64
CA GLU A 167 -1.80 7.98 -20.28
C GLU A 167 -0.88 7.13 -19.38
N ARG A 168 -0.37 7.67 -18.27
CA ARG A 168 0.56 7.00 -17.37
C ARG A 168 0.08 7.08 -15.92
N GLU A 169 -0.48 5.99 -15.41
CA GLU A 169 -0.59 5.80 -13.97
C GLU A 169 0.82 5.76 -13.36
N ALA A 170 1.09 6.72 -12.47
CA ALA A 170 2.30 6.80 -11.66
C ALA A 170 3.64 6.76 -12.41
N LEU A 171 4.19 7.92 -12.71
CA LEU A 171 5.62 8.05 -12.97
C LEU A 171 6.20 9.10 -12.01
N LEU A 172 7.00 8.61 -11.08
CA LEU A 172 7.89 9.39 -10.20
C LEU A 172 8.89 10.29 -10.96
N ASN A 173 8.94 10.22 -12.29
CA ASN A 173 9.88 10.93 -13.16
C ASN A 173 9.20 11.57 -14.37
N ALA A 174 8.01 12.13 -14.23
CA ALA A 174 7.37 12.83 -15.35
C ALA A 174 7.89 14.27 -15.44
N ASP A 175 8.64 14.58 -16.48
CA ASP A 175 8.98 15.94 -16.90
C ASP A 175 7.71 16.70 -17.33
N GLY A 176 7.03 17.35 -16.40
CA GLY A 176 5.83 18.11 -16.70
C GLY A 176 5.70 19.37 -15.84
N THR A 177 5.04 20.40 -16.36
CA THR A 177 4.86 21.70 -15.68
C THR A 177 4.24 21.56 -14.29
N MET A 178 3.34 20.57 -14.07
CA MET A 178 2.72 20.31 -12.78
C MET A 178 3.70 19.83 -11.72
N GLU A 179 4.77 19.11 -12.12
CA GLU A 179 5.81 18.63 -11.19
C GLU A 179 6.60 19.77 -10.54
N TYR A 180 6.66 20.93 -11.18
CA TYR A 180 7.44 22.06 -10.71
C TYR A 180 6.71 22.99 -9.76
N ILE A 181 5.39 22.81 -9.58
CA ILE A 181 4.57 23.69 -8.75
C ILE A 181 3.84 22.89 -7.68
N ALA A 182 4.26 23.00 -6.41
CA ALA A 182 3.69 22.24 -5.30
C ALA A 182 2.16 22.41 -5.17
N LEU A 183 1.64 23.62 -5.40
CA LEU A 183 0.20 23.88 -5.43
C LEU A 183 -0.50 23.11 -6.57
N ALA A 184 0.09 23.06 -7.76
CA ALA A 184 -0.49 22.35 -8.90
C ALA A 184 -0.44 20.82 -8.69
N LYS A 185 0.68 20.30 -8.18
CA LYS A 185 0.80 18.90 -7.73
C LYS A 185 -0.29 18.55 -6.71
N GLY A 186 -0.38 19.35 -5.65
CA GLY A 186 -1.35 19.13 -4.58
C GLY A 186 -2.79 19.14 -5.09
N ALA A 187 -3.16 20.13 -5.92
CA ALA A 187 -4.49 20.22 -6.51
C ALA A 187 -4.80 19.02 -7.44
N TYR A 188 -3.84 18.59 -8.24
CA TYR A 188 -3.98 17.45 -9.14
C TYR A 188 -4.18 16.14 -8.36
N TYR A 189 -3.31 15.83 -7.40
CA TYR A 189 -3.40 14.61 -6.63
C TYR A 189 -4.62 14.60 -5.70
N PHE A 190 -4.97 15.76 -5.10
CA PHE A 190 -6.21 15.88 -4.34
C PHE A 190 -7.45 15.62 -5.22
N GLY A 191 -7.49 16.19 -6.44
CA GLY A 191 -8.56 15.93 -7.41
C GLY A 191 -8.64 14.44 -7.83
N ARG A 192 -7.51 13.78 -8.04
CA ARG A 192 -7.46 12.33 -8.29
C ARG A 192 -8.00 11.52 -7.12
N ASN A 193 -7.62 11.87 -5.90
CA ASN A 193 -8.12 11.19 -4.71
C ASN A 193 -9.63 11.38 -4.50
N ILE A 194 -10.19 12.54 -4.84
CA ILE A 194 -11.66 12.71 -4.91
C ILE A 194 -12.28 11.77 -5.97
N SER A 195 -11.61 11.57 -7.10
CA SER A 195 -12.07 10.64 -8.13
C SER A 195 -11.99 9.19 -7.64
N SER A 196 -10.95 8.82 -6.88
CA SER A 196 -10.84 7.50 -6.24
C SER A 196 -11.93 7.24 -5.19
N LEU A 197 -12.38 8.29 -4.48
CA LEU A 197 -13.53 8.19 -3.59
C LEU A 197 -14.83 7.85 -4.35
N ARG A 198 -15.02 8.42 -5.54
CA ARG A 198 -16.16 8.06 -6.39
C ARG A 198 -16.06 6.62 -6.88
N GLU A 199 -14.85 6.18 -7.26
CA GLU A 199 -14.59 4.80 -7.65
C GLU A 199 -14.86 3.85 -6.49
N SER A 200 -14.42 4.18 -5.27
CA SER A 200 -14.70 3.41 -4.06
C SER A 200 -16.21 3.33 -3.76
N ASN A 201 -16.97 4.40 -3.95
CA ASN A 201 -18.42 4.34 -3.82
C ASN A 201 -19.07 3.49 -4.92
N ASN A 202 -18.61 3.58 -6.16
CA ASN A 202 -19.09 2.76 -7.26
C ASN A 202 -18.78 1.28 -7.04
N SER A 203 -17.57 0.94 -6.55
CA SER A 203 -17.20 -0.43 -6.21
C SER A 203 -18.08 -0.99 -5.10
N ASN A 204 -18.32 -0.22 -4.05
CA ASN A 204 -19.18 -0.60 -2.95
C ASN A 204 -20.61 -0.91 -3.44
N GLN A 205 -21.20 -0.02 -4.24
CA GLN A 205 -22.54 -0.25 -4.80
C GLN A 205 -22.59 -1.44 -5.76
N ALA A 206 -21.54 -1.65 -6.55
CA ALA A 206 -21.47 -2.78 -7.47
C ALA A 206 -21.37 -4.11 -6.71
N LEU A 207 -20.57 -4.17 -5.65
CA LEU A 207 -20.41 -5.37 -4.83
C LEU A 207 -21.67 -5.68 -4.02
N GLU A 208 -22.38 -4.66 -3.49
CA GLU A 208 -23.68 -4.85 -2.82
C GLU A 208 -24.75 -5.46 -3.74
N LYS A 209 -24.74 -5.07 -5.02
CA LYS A 209 -25.68 -5.57 -6.03
C LYS A 209 -25.22 -6.87 -6.69
N ALA A 210 -23.97 -7.30 -6.45
CA ALA A 210 -23.43 -8.48 -7.09
C ALA A 210 -24.17 -9.73 -6.63
N SER A 211 -24.66 -10.50 -7.58
CA SER A 211 -25.18 -11.83 -7.33
C SER A 211 -24.66 -12.79 -8.39
N TYR A 212 -24.37 -14.01 -8.00
CA TYR A 212 -23.87 -15.03 -8.89
C TYR A 212 -24.86 -16.19 -8.91
N SER A 213 -25.17 -16.71 -10.10
CA SER A 213 -26.02 -17.87 -10.23
C SER A 213 -25.26 -19.15 -9.85
N LYS A 214 -25.97 -20.16 -9.37
CA LYS A 214 -25.36 -21.44 -8.93
C LYS A 214 -24.60 -22.15 -10.02
N ASP A 215 -24.99 -21.98 -11.28
CA ASP A 215 -24.31 -22.55 -12.46
C ASP A 215 -22.93 -21.92 -12.74
N TYR A 216 -22.55 -20.87 -11.99
CA TYR A 216 -21.21 -20.29 -12.02
C TYR A 216 -20.17 -21.25 -11.43
N LEU A 217 -20.55 -22.12 -10.50
CA LEU A 217 -19.68 -23.18 -9.98
C LEU A 217 -19.78 -24.41 -10.89
N LEU A 218 -18.70 -24.77 -11.56
CA LEU A 218 -18.59 -26.00 -12.37
C LEU A 218 -18.34 -27.23 -11.48
N LYS A 219 -17.71 -27.02 -10.30
CA LYS A 219 -17.47 -28.05 -9.30
C LYS A 219 -17.58 -27.43 -7.89
N ASN A 220 -18.22 -28.14 -6.98
CA ASN A 220 -18.39 -27.76 -5.57
C ASN A 220 -18.42 -29.02 -4.71
N THR A 221 -17.27 -29.59 -4.41
CA THR A 221 -17.16 -30.83 -3.62
C THR A 221 -16.82 -30.61 -2.17
N GLY A 222 -16.25 -29.41 -1.85
CA GLY A 222 -15.79 -29.10 -0.52
C GLY A 222 -14.79 -30.16 -0.03
N SER A 223 -13.62 -30.25 -0.64
CA SER A 223 -12.69 -31.39 -0.43
C SER A 223 -12.05 -31.40 0.94
N VAL A 224 -11.77 -30.23 1.54
CA VAL A 224 -11.06 -30.05 2.81
C VAL A 224 -12.01 -29.53 3.89
N GLU A 225 -11.90 -30.00 5.14
CA GLU A 225 -12.78 -29.56 6.23
C GLU A 225 -12.55 -28.08 6.58
N ASN A 226 -11.27 -27.68 6.72
CA ASN A 226 -10.90 -26.29 7.01
C ASN A 226 -9.88 -25.78 6.00
N VAL A 227 -10.27 -24.82 5.19
CA VAL A 227 -9.36 -24.03 4.35
C VAL A 227 -9.17 -22.69 5.02
N VAL A 228 -7.93 -22.36 5.37
CA VAL A 228 -7.59 -21.14 6.10
C VAL A 228 -6.62 -20.31 5.28
N LEU A 229 -6.97 -19.05 5.02
CA LEU A 229 -6.07 -18.05 4.47
C LEU A 229 -5.63 -17.12 5.60
N VAL A 230 -4.33 -16.91 5.72
CA VAL A 230 -3.78 -15.88 6.60
C VAL A 230 -3.11 -14.84 5.71
N PHE A 231 -3.65 -13.63 5.72
CA PHE A 231 -3.01 -12.49 5.06
C PHE A 231 -2.16 -11.74 6.08
N GLY A 232 -0.84 -11.73 5.84
CA GLY A 232 0.10 -10.87 6.52
C GLY A 232 0.12 -9.49 5.86
N GLU A 233 0.69 -8.51 6.54
CA GLU A 233 0.82 -7.14 6.10
C GLU A 233 2.29 -6.73 6.08
N SER A 234 2.77 -6.19 4.95
CA SER A 234 4.12 -5.61 4.79
C SER A 234 5.28 -6.56 5.14
N LEU A 235 5.07 -7.88 5.06
CA LEU A 235 6.06 -8.86 5.51
C LEU A 235 6.98 -9.31 4.36
N ASN A 236 8.21 -8.83 4.42
CA ASN A 236 9.30 -9.20 3.52
C ASN A 236 9.94 -10.52 3.98
N ARG A 237 9.92 -11.55 3.13
CA ARG A 237 10.48 -12.88 3.42
C ARG A 237 11.97 -12.87 3.76
N ASN A 238 12.73 -11.86 3.28
CA ASN A 238 14.17 -11.76 3.48
C ASN A 238 14.56 -11.54 4.95
N PHE A 239 13.61 -11.20 5.83
CA PHE A 239 13.80 -11.04 7.27
C PHE A 239 13.26 -12.21 8.10
N MET A 240 12.88 -13.31 7.45
CA MET A 240 12.35 -14.50 8.11
C MET A 240 13.40 -15.62 8.19
N GLY A 241 13.63 -16.16 9.40
CA GLY A 241 14.56 -17.27 9.62
C GLY A 241 14.23 -18.52 8.78
N VAL A 242 12.94 -18.82 8.56
CA VAL A 242 12.48 -19.94 7.73
C VAL A 242 12.89 -19.82 6.26
N TYR A 243 13.20 -18.60 5.78
CA TYR A 243 13.78 -18.30 4.46
C TYR A 243 15.30 -18.10 4.51
N GLY A 244 15.94 -18.34 5.67
CA GLY A 244 17.41 -18.26 5.80
C GLY A 244 17.94 -16.93 6.35
N TYR A 245 17.07 -16.04 6.87
CA TYR A 245 17.54 -14.87 7.59
C TYR A 245 18.34 -15.28 8.83
N GLN A 246 19.43 -14.58 9.11
CA GLN A 246 20.40 -15.00 10.12
C GLN A 246 19.92 -14.83 11.57
N ALA A 247 19.00 -13.89 11.82
CA ALA A 247 18.36 -13.78 13.13
C ALA A 247 17.26 -14.86 13.26
N PRO A 248 17.08 -15.48 14.44
CA PRO A 248 16.05 -16.48 14.65
C PRO A 248 14.67 -15.81 14.83
N THR A 249 14.18 -15.21 13.75
CA THR A 249 12.92 -14.46 13.73
C THR A 249 11.68 -15.35 13.59
N THR A 250 11.86 -16.61 13.18
CA THR A 250 10.73 -17.54 12.95
C THR A 250 10.97 -18.93 13.54
N PRO A 251 11.20 -19.06 14.87
CA PRO A 251 11.52 -20.35 15.50
C PRO A 251 10.39 -21.38 15.40
N TYR A 252 9.12 -20.97 15.49
CA TYR A 252 7.98 -21.89 15.38
C TYR A 252 7.82 -22.40 13.95
N LEU A 253 7.93 -21.53 12.95
CA LEU A 253 7.85 -21.95 11.55
C LEU A 253 9.01 -22.86 11.15
N ASN A 254 10.24 -22.59 11.67
CA ASN A 254 11.38 -23.47 11.44
C ASN A 254 11.10 -24.88 12.00
N ALA A 255 10.59 -24.98 13.23
CA ALA A 255 10.24 -26.27 13.82
C ALA A 255 9.14 -27.03 13.04
N LEU A 256 8.14 -26.32 12.50
CA LEU A 256 7.11 -26.91 11.65
C LEU A 256 7.66 -27.38 10.30
N LYS A 257 8.60 -26.63 9.72
CA LYS A 257 9.32 -27.02 8.49
C LYS A 257 10.15 -28.28 8.71
N GLU A 258 10.90 -28.36 9.80
CA GLU A 258 11.70 -29.52 10.17
C GLU A 258 10.85 -30.78 10.40
N LYS A 259 9.63 -30.61 10.94
CA LYS A 259 8.64 -31.70 11.09
C LYS A 259 7.96 -32.13 9.78
N GLY A 260 8.21 -31.45 8.66
CA GLY A 260 7.54 -31.70 7.39
C GLY A 260 6.03 -31.37 7.39
N SER A 261 5.60 -30.47 8.28
CA SER A 261 4.22 -29.99 8.34
C SER A 261 4.04 -28.61 7.68
N LEU A 262 5.16 -27.93 7.36
CA LEU A 262 5.17 -26.62 6.70
C LEU A 262 6.01 -26.67 5.42
N LEU A 263 5.43 -26.25 4.32
CA LEU A 263 6.10 -26.03 3.04
C LEU A 263 6.38 -24.55 2.84
N VAL A 264 7.57 -24.23 2.33
CA VAL A 264 8.08 -22.87 2.17
C VAL A 264 8.37 -22.62 0.70
N PHE A 265 7.59 -21.75 0.06
CA PHE A 265 7.72 -21.43 -1.37
C PHE A 265 8.66 -20.24 -1.53
N ASP A 266 9.73 -20.39 -2.28
CA ASP A 266 10.82 -19.42 -2.34
C ASP A 266 10.77 -18.44 -3.52
N ASN A 267 9.86 -18.63 -4.48
CA ASN A 267 9.78 -17.81 -5.69
C ASN A 267 8.41 -17.15 -5.87
N VAL A 268 7.89 -16.55 -4.80
CA VAL A 268 6.58 -15.88 -4.80
C VAL A 268 6.76 -14.39 -4.65
N ILE A 269 5.98 -13.63 -5.43
CA ILE A 269 5.93 -12.17 -5.36
C ILE A 269 4.49 -11.66 -5.26
N SER A 270 4.32 -10.48 -4.65
CA SER A 270 3.05 -9.74 -4.66
C SER A 270 2.81 -9.06 -6.01
N PRO A 271 1.55 -8.78 -6.38
CA PRO A 271 1.22 -8.07 -7.60
C PRO A 271 1.33 -6.53 -7.48
N ALA A 272 1.49 -6.01 -6.26
CA ALA A 272 1.65 -4.59 -5.98
C ALA A 272 2.45 -4.40 -4.69
N PHE A 273 2.93 -3.17 -4.44
CA PHE A 273 3.74 -2.80 -3.29
C PHE A 273 2.96 -2.07 -2.19
N TYR A 274 1.61 -2.11 -2.25
CA TYR A 274 0.72 -1.56 -1.22
C TYR A 274 -0.59 -2.32 -1.15
N THR A 275 -1.18 -2.33 0.04
CA THR A 275 -2.29 -3.18 0.48
C THR A 275 -3.50 -3.10 -0.43
N ASP A 276 -4.05 -1.90 -0.66
CA ASP A 276 -5.32 -1.76 -1.36
C ASP A 276 -5.28 -2.32 -2.78
N LYS A 277 -4.20 -2.05 -3.54
CA LYS A 277 -4.00 -2.59 -4.89
C LYS A 277 -3.77 -4.10 -4.90
N SER A 278 -3.03 -4.63 -3.93
CA SER A 278 -2.81 -6.07 -3.81
C SER A 278 -4.13 -6.80 -3.59
N PHE A 279 -4.95 -6.32 -2.66
CA PHE A 279 -6.22 -6.97 -2.34
C PHE A 279 -7.25 -6.92 -3.46
N THR A 280 -7.22 -5.93 -4.36
CA THR A 280 -8.07 -5.96 -5.56
C THR A 280 -7.84 -7.20 -6.41
N MET A 281 -6.61 -7.74 -6.41
CA MET A 281 -6.21 -8.92 -7.19
C MET A 281 -6.21 -10.20 -6.35
N LEU A 282 -5.90 -10.13 -5.05
CA LEU A 282 -5.91 -11.29 -4.16
C LEU A 282 -7.33 -11.84 -3.92
N LEU A 283 -8.34 -10.97 -3.92
CA LEU A 283 -9.72 -11.34 -3.61
C LEU A 283 -10.65 -11.44 -4.80
N THR A 284 -10.16 -11.20 -6.01
CA THR A 284 -10.96 -11.27 -7.25
C THR A 284 -10.21 -12.01 -8.36
N TYR A 285 -10.86 -12.24 -9.50
CA TYR A 285 -10.20 -12.71 -10.72
C TYR A 285 -9.55 -11.58 -11.54
N ALA A 286 -9.45 -10.36 -10.99
CA ALA A 286 -8.58 -9.34 -11.55
C ALA A 286 -7.11 -9.73 -11.35
N ASN A 287 -6.28 -9.50 -12.34
CA ASN A 287 -4.85 -9.76 -12.29
C ASN A 287 -4.08 -8.73 -13.14
N ARG A 288 -2.77 -8.76 -13.11
CA ARG A 288 -1.93 -7.80 -13.85
C ARG A 288 -2.12 -7.83 -15.37
N ASP A 289 -2.61 -8.94 -15.93
CA ASP A 289 -2.79 -9.07 -17.37
C ASP A 289 -4.16 -8.54 -17.83
N ASN A 290 -5.16 -8.49 -16.94
CA ASN A 290 -6.53 -8.10 -17.28
C ASN A 290 -7.06 -6.84 -16.57
N LEU A 291 -6.31 -6.27 -15.60
CA LEU A 291 -6.74 -5.16 -14.75
C LEU A 291 -7.14 -3.89 -15.53
N ASN A 292 -6.61 -3.71 -16.75
CA ASN A 292 -6.93 -2.58 -17.61
C ASN A 292 -8.19 -2.78 -18.48
N GLN A 293 -8.78 -3.98 -18.47
CA GLN A 293 -9.95 -4.30 -19.31
C GLN A 293 -11.26 -3.80 -18.69
N LYS A 294 -11.38 -3.89 -17.36
CA LYS A 294 -12.53 -3.41 -16.59
C LYS A 294 -12.12 -3.13 -15.15
N ALA A 295 -12.95 -2.38 -14.42
CA ALA A 295 -12.69 -2.08 -13.02
C ALA A 295 -12.63 -3.39 -12.16
N TRP A 296 -11.75 -3.42 -11.16
CA TRP A 296 -11.49 -4.60 -10.34
C TRP A 296 -12.76 -5.21 -9.73
N TYR A 297 -13.70 -4.40 -9.30
CA TYR A 297 -14.98 -4.81 -8.68
C TYR A 297 -16.00 -5.41 -9.65
N GLN A 298 -15.72 -5.38 -10.94
CA GLN A 298 -16.51 -6.05 -11.97
C GLN A 298 -16.06 -7.52 -12.19
N TYR A 299 -14.91 -7.89 -11.63
CA TYR A 299 -14.47 -9.29 -11.61
C TYR A 299 -15.18 -10.05 -10.49
N LYS A 300 -15.32 -11.36 -10.66
CA LYS A 300 -15.89 -12.23 -9.63
C LYS A 300 -14.95 -12.26 -8.41
N ASN A 301 -15.49 -12.22 -7.20
CA ASN A 301 -14.74 -12.12 -5.96
C ASN A 301 -14.97 -13.31 -5.03
N LEU A 302 -14.02 -13.53 -4.14
CA LEU A 302 -13.98 -14.64 -3.21
C LEU A 302 -15.25 -14.75 -2.35
N ALA A 303 -15.71 -13.65 -1.75
CA ALA A 303 -16.86 -13.68 -0.82
C ALA A 303 -18.12 -14.19 -1.51
N HIS A 304 -18.45 -13.65 -2.70
CA HIS A 304 -19.66 -14.07 -3.42
C HIS A 304 -19.53 -15.49 -4.02
N ILE A 305 -18.31 -15.95 -4.35
CA ILE A 305 -18.06 -17.34 -4.75
C ILE A 305 -18.32 -18.27 -3.57
N LEU A 306 -17.83 -17.95 -2.38
CA LEU A 306 -18.02 -18.76 -1.17
C LEU A 306 -19.50 -18.86 -0.76
N LYS A 307 -20.30 -17.82 -0.96
CA LYS A 307 -21.75 -17.89 -0.75
C LYS A 307 -22.49 -18.93 -1.60
N LEU A 308 -21.92 -19.32 -2.75
CA LEU A 308 -22.46 -20.38 -3.59
C LEU A 308 -21.98 -21.76 -3.18
N SER A 309 -20.94 -21.84 -2.36
CA SER A 309 -20.27 -23.08 -1.97
C SER A 309 -20.86 -23.68 -0.69
N ASP A 310 -20.39 -24.88 -0.33
CA ASP A 310 -20.78 -25.57 0.91
C ASP A 310 -19.94 -25.12 2.12
N TYR A 311 -19.08 -24.10 1.95
CA TYR A 311 -18.27 -23.57 3.04
C TYR A 311 -19.01 -22.48 3.82
N LYS A 312 -18.86 -22.51 5.14
CA LYS A 312 -19.13 -21.35 5.98
C LYS A 312 -17.92 -20.44 5.93
N SER A 313 -18.12 -19.22 5.48
CA SER A 313 -17.06 -18.25 5.28
C SER A 313 -16.95 -17.26 6.44
N VAL A 314 -15.72 -17.08 6.95
CA VAL A 314 -15.46 -16.19 8.10
C VAL A 314 -14.25 -15.32 7.79
N TRP A 315 -14.38 -14.02 8.01
CA TRP A 315 -13.27 -13.06 7.95
C TRP A 315 -13.04 -12.45 9.32
N ILE A 316 -11.83 -12.59 9.85
CA ILE A 316 -11.42 -12.03 11.14
C ILE A 316 -10.19 -11.15 10.90
N THR A 317 -10.26 -9.89 11.30
CA THR A 317 -9.26 -8.89 10.94
C THR A 317 -8.81 -8.03 12.12
N SER A 318 -7.51 -7.68 12.14
CA SER A 318 -6.97 -6.61 12.97
C SER A 318 -6.86 -5.28 12.22
N GLN A 319 -7.21 -5.25 10.94
CA GLN A 319 -7.23 -4.02 10.14
C GLN A 319 -8.66 -3.51 10.00
N GLY A 320 -8.88 -2.25 10.43
CA GLY A 320 -10.17 -1.58 10.28
C GLY A 320 -10.47 -1.15 8.85
N TYR A 321 -11.68 -0.65 8.62
CA TYR A 321 -12.01 0.02 7.36
C TYR A 321 -11.34 1.40 7.30
N GLY A 322 -10.90 1.82 6.09
CA GLY A 322 -10.27 3.14 5.89
C GLY A 322 -11.23 4.31 6.13
N LEU A 323 -10.67 5.52 6.25
CA LEU A 323 -11.34 6.73 6.75
C LEU A 323 -12.69 7.09 6.07
N MET A 324 -12.89 6.80 4.79
CA MET A 324 -14.05 7.34 4.08
C MET A 324 -15.02 6.27 3.53
N TRP A 325 -14.54 5.24 2.84
CA TRP A 325 -15.41 4.30 2.13
C TRP A 325 -14.99 2.83 2.23
N GLY A 326 -13.98 2.57 3.05
CA GLY A 326 -13.35 1.25 3.21
C GLY A 326 -12.38 0.91 2.08
N ASN A 327 -11.35 0.16 2.44
CA ASN A 327 -10.37 -0.38 1.51
C ASN A 327 -10.96 -1.52 0.68
N SER A 328 -10.33 -1.90 -0.42
CA SER A 328 -10.81 -2.98 -1.31
C SER A 328 -11.04 -4.30 -0.56
N TYR A 329 -10.16 -4.66 0.40
CA TYR A 329 -10.34 -5.85 1.23
C TYR A 329 -11.61 -5.77 2.07
N TYR A 330 -11.91 -4.63 2.72
CA TYR A 330 -13.11 -4.46 3.53
C TYR A 330 -14.38 -4.57 2.68
N GLN A 331 -14.37 -3.96 1.49
CA GLN A 331 -15.50 -4.01 0.58
C GLN A 331 -15.87 -5.44 0.15
N VAL A 332 -14.90 -6.35 0.07
CA VAL A 332 -15.15 -7.77 -0.19
C VAL A 332 -15.42 -8.53 1.10
N ALA A 333 -14.64 -8.31 2.15
CA ALA A 333 -14.69 -9.05 3.42
C ALA A 333 -16.06 -8.95 4.13
N LYS A 334 -16.71 -7.80 4.09
CA LYS A 334 -18.05 -7.60 4.69
C LYS A 334 -19.15 -8.46 4.06
N HIS A 335 -18.88 -9.06 2.90
CA HIS A 335 -19.80 -10.01 2.24
C HIS A 335 -19.54 -11.48 2.62
N PHE A 336 -18.57 -11.79 3.47
CA PHE A 336 -18.44 -13.10 4.08
C PHE A 336 -19.66 -13.39 4.97
N ASP A 337 -19.95 -14.66 5.26
CA ASP A 337 -21.07 -15.02 6.15
C ASP A 337 -20.91 -14.41 7.54
N THR A 338 -19.65 -14.26 7.98
CA THR A 338 -19.32 -13.60 9.25
C THR A 338 -18.07 -12.73 9.08
N TYR A 339 -18.16 -11.49 9.53
CA TYR A 339 -17.07 -10.53 9.60
C TYR A 339 -16.85 -10.11 11.04
N ILE A 340 -15.61 -10.22 11.55
CA ILE A 340 -15.24 -9.91 12.93
C ILE A 340 -14.01 -9.01 12.94
N GLU A 341 -14.12 -7.87 13.61
CA GLU A 341 -12.98 -6.98 13.85
C GLU A 341 -12.36 -7.22 15.21
N ASN A 342 -11.04 -7.14 15.26
CA ASN A 342 -10.26 -7.18 16.49
C ASN A 342 -10.21 -5.77 17.10
N ASP A 343 -10.72 -5.64 18.32
CA ASP A 343 -10.69 -4.39 19.11
C ASP A 343 -9.41 -4.22 19.94
N LYS A 344 -8.54 -5.24 19.96
CA LYS A 344 -7.28 -5.24 20.68
C LYS A 344 -6.12 -4.75 19.81
N PRO A 345 -5.02 -4.26 20.42
CA PRO A 345 -3.90 -3.70 19.67
C PRO A 345 -3.08 -4.74 18.90
N TYR A 346 -3.16 -6.02 19.29
CA TYR A 346 -2.27 -7.07 18.78
C TYR A 346 -3.03 -8.23 18.13
N ASP A 347 -2.37 -8.89 17.16
CA ASP A 347 -2.94 -9.97 16.35
C ASP A 347 -3.21 -11.27 17.11
N GLU A 348 -2.57 -11.52 18.27
CA GLU A 348 -2.78 -12.73 19.07
C GLU A 348 -4.25 -12.94 19.48
N ASN A 349 -5.02 -11.84 19.59
CA ASN A 349 -6.44 -11.90 19.92
C ASN A 349 -7.30 -12.54 18.81
N LEU A 350 -6.83 -12.61 17.57
CA LEU A 350 -7.56 -13.25 16.46
C LEU A 350 -7.87 -14.71 16.75
N ALA A 351 -6.94 -15.42 17.41
CA ALA A 351 -7.17 -16.81 17.83
C ALA A 351 -8.31 -16.92 18.84
N ALA A 352 -8.40 -16.02 19.81
CA ALA A 352 -9.47 -15.99 20.80
C ALA A 352 -10.83 -15.64 20.16
N LEU A 353 -10.85 -14.68 19.22
CA LEU A 353 -12.03 -14.32 18.46
C LEU A 353 -12.58 -15.50 17.66
N PHE A 354 -11.71 -16.24 16.98
CA PHE A 354 -12.12 -17.43 16.24
C PHE A 354 -12.65 -18.53 17.17
N LYS A 355 -11.98 -18.81 18.30
CA LYS A 355 -12.46 -19.80 19.29
C LYS A 355 -13.88 -19.46 19.77
N ARG A 356 -14.13 -18.19 20.12
CA ARG A 356 -15.44 -17.73 20.56
C ARG A 356 -16.49 -17.89 19.45
N TYR A 357 -16.18 -17.46 18.23
CA TYR A 357 -17.04 -17.66 17.08
C TYR A 357 -17.37 -19.14 16.85
N TYR A 358 -16.34 -19.98 16.78
CA TYR A 358 -16.48 -21.41 16.48
C TYR A 358 -17.32 -22.15 17.52
N ASN A 359 -17.16 -21.85 18.82
CA ASN A 359 -17.94 -22.45 19.89
C ASN A 359 -19.41 -22.03 19.81
N ASN A 360 -19.70 -20.75 19.58
CA ASN A 360 -21.06 -20.24 19.44
C ASN A 360 -21.80 -20.86 18.25
N GLU A 361 -21.10 -21.04 17.11
CA GLU A 361 -21.71 -21.66 15.93
C GLU A 361 -21.93 -23.17 16.12
N ARG A 362 -21.01 -23.85 16.81
CA ARG A 362 -21.14 -25.28 17.12
C ARG A 362 -22.35 -25.59 18.01
N GLU A 363 -22.69 -24.69 18.93
CA GLU A 363 -23.87 -24.82 19.79
C GLU A 363 -25.19 -24.63 18.99
N ARG A 364 -25.17 -23.85 17.92
CA ARG A 364 -26.35 -23.53 17.10
C ARG A 364 -26.65 -24.55 16.02
N GLU A 365 -25.66 -25.30 15.56
CA GLU A 365 -25.77 -26.16 14.38
C GLU A 365 -25.39 -27.61 14.66
N SER A 366 -26.31 -28.53 14.37
CA SER A 366 -26.12 -29.97 14.55
C SER A 366 -25.32 -30.65 13.42
N LYS A 367 -25.05 -29.97 12.30
CA LYS A 367 -24.33 -30.53 11.14
C LYS A 367 -22.86 -30.09 11.14
N LYS A 368 -21.96 -31.07 10.88
CA LYS A 368 -20.54 -30.82 10.64
C LYS A 368 -20.36 -29.99 9.38
N ARG A 369 -19.95 -28.73 9.52
CA ARG A 369 -19.73 -27.81 8.39
C ARG A 369 -18.26 -27.71 8.04
N LYS A 370 -17.99 -27.42 6.79
CA LYS A 370 -16.69 -27.05 6.26
C LYS A 370 -16.50 -25.53 6.45
N ASN A 371 -15.28 -25.12 6.79
CA ASN A 371 -14.99 -23.73 7.09
C ASN A 371 -13.97 -23.17 6.09
N PHE A 372 -14.27 -22.00 5.55
CA PHE A 372 -13.30 -21.16 4.85
C PHE A 372 -13.03 -19.92 5.70
N VAL A 373 -11.86 -19.89 6.32
CA VAL A 373 -11.52 -18.86 7.30
C VAL A 373 -10.44 -17.95 6.75
N VAL A 374 -10.63 -16.65 6.87
CA VAL A 374 -9.61 -15.66 6.55
C VAL A 374 -9.21 -14.95 7.85
N PHE A 375 -7.93 -14.97 8.17
CA PHE A 375 -7.32 -14.10 9.16
C PHE A 375 -6.54 -12.99 8.43
N HIS A 376 -6.84 -11.73 8.76
CA HIS A 376 -6.17 -10.58 8.18
C HIS A 376 -5.46 -9.82 9.29
N LEU A 377 -4.13 -9.94 9.31
CA LEU A 377 -3.27 -9.42 10.37
C LEU A 377 -3.00 -7.93 10.16
N ILE A 378 -2.75 -7.20 11.24
CA ILE A 378 -2.04 -5.92 11.17
C ILE A 378 -0.55 -6.15 10.89
N GLY A 379 -0.05 -7.32 11.23
CA GLY A 379 1.25 -7.85 10.84
C GLY A 379 2.41 -6.90 11.10
N ASN A 380 3.17 -6.63 10.03
CA ASN A 380 4.36 -5.81 10.06
C ASN A 380 4.11 -4.40 9.49
N HIS A 381 2.88 -3.89 9.64
CA HIS A 381 2.54 -2.53 9.24
C HIS A 381 3.36 -1.50 10.01
N PHE A 382 3.73 -0.42 9.37
CA PHE A 382 4.40 0.72 10.00
C PHE A 382 3.49 1.34 11.08
N GLU A 383 3.92 1.74 12.21
CA GLU A 383 5.13 1.78 13.03
C GLU A 383 5.47 0.41 13.69
N TYR A 384 6.52 -0.21 13.29
CA TYR A 384 6.87 -1.60 13.69
C TYR A 384 6.96 -1.81 15.20
N LYS A 385 7.48 -0.84 15.96
CA LYS A 385 7.56 -0.89 17.44
C LYS A 385 6.21 -1.07 18.13
N ASN A 386 5.11 -0.72 17.45
CA ASN A 386 3.73 -0.85 17.95
C ASN A 386 3.07 -2.17 17.50
N ARG A 387 3.79 -3.02 16.74
CA ARG A 387 3.24 -4.26 16.17
C ARG A 387 3.48 -5.49 17.05
N PHE A 388 4.14 -5.35 18.18
CA PHE A 388 4.41 -6.44 19.11
C PHE A 388 4.33 -5.95 20.57
N PRO A 389 3.88 -6.82 21.52
CA PRO A 389 3.95 -6.54 22.94
C PRO A 389 5.41 -6.51 23.42
N LYS A 390 5.68 -5.77 24.49
CA LYS A 390 7.04 -5.55 25.01
C LYS A 390 7.82 -6.83 25.30
N GLU A 391 7.15 -7.88 25.74
CA GLU A 391 7.72 -9.21 26.03
C GLU A 391 8.28 -9.89 24.77
N PHE A 392 7.87 -9.49 23.59
CA PHE A 392 8.41 -9.94 22.30
C PHE A 392 9.58 -9.09 21.77
N SER A 393 10.06 -8.11 22.54
CA SER A 393 11.25 -7.32 22.21
C SER A 393 12.52 -8.14 22.42
N ARG A 394 12.75 -9.12 21.56
CA ARG A 394 13.86 -10.07 21.65
C ARG A 394 15.19 -9.51 21.12
N PHE A 395 15.12 -8.72 20.08
CA PHE A 395 16.27 -8.15 19.40
C PHE A 395 16.48 -6.69 19.84
N ASN A 396 17.75 -6.28 19.97
CA ASN A 396 18.12 -4.91 20.35
C ASN A 396 19.42 -4.48 19.67
N LEU A 397 19.74 -3.19 19.72
CA LEU A 397 20.92 -2.62 19.08
C LEU A 397 22.26 -3.17 19.58
N ASN A 398 22.32 -3.72 20.80
CA ASN A 398 23.55 -4.29 21.35
C ASN A 398 23.91 -5.62 20.67
N ASN A 399 22.95 -6.27 20.05
CA ASN A 399 23.16 -7.50 19.28
C ASN A 399 23.35 -7.17 17.79
N THR A 400 24.43 -6.45 17.48
CA THR A 400 24.73 -5.96 16.13
C THR A 400 25.17 -7.02 15.13
N SER A 401 25.34 -8.28 15.56
CA SER A 401 25.78 -9.38 14.67
C SER A 401 24.84 -9.57 13.46
N TYR A 402 23.55 -9.25 13.60
CA TYR A 402 22.57 -9.32 12.51
C TYR A 402 22.80 -8.29 11.40
N PHE A 403 23.37 -7.12 11.73
CA PHE A 403 23.68 -6.07 10.76
C PHE A 403 25.02 -6.28 10.10
N SER A 404 26.03 -6.78 10.86
CA SER A 404 27.39 -7.00 10.33
C SER A 404 27.45 -8.12 9.30
N LYS A 405 26.56 -9.12 9.42
CA LYS A 405 26.49 -10.25 8.49
C LYS A 405 25.64 -9.96 7.25
N ASN A 406 24.65 -9.08 7.36
CA ASN A 406 23.83 -8.67 6.22
C ASN A 406 24.43 -7.42 5.53
N LYS A 407 25.46 -7.63 4.72
CA LYS A 407 26.14 -6.56 3.95
C LYS A 407 25.24 -5.87 2.92
N SER A 408 24.03 -6.38 2.68
CA SER A 408 23.11 -5.82 1.69
C SER A 408 22.31 -4.62 2.23
N LEU A 409 22.12 -4.50 3.55
CA LEU A 409 21.35 -3.41 4.14
C LEU A 409 22.11 -2.08 4.11
N LYS A 410 21.48 -1.05 3.56
CA LYS A 410 22.05 0.29 3.38
C LYS A 410 21.78 1.22 4.56
N VAL A 411 21.74 0.67 5.79
CA VAL A 411 21.55 1.44 7.04
C VAL A 411 22.74 2.37 7.30
N LYS A 412 22.47 3.63 7.64
CA LYS A 412 23.50 4.67 7.81
C LYS A 412 23.81 4.98 9.27
N ASN A 413 22.84 4.85 10.17
CA ASN A 413 22.93 5.32 11.54
C ASN A 413 22.17 4.39 12.52
N ASN A 414 22.22 4.72 13.82
CA ASN A 414 21.54 3.92 14.84
C ASN A 414 20.01 4.02 14.77
N ALA A 415 19.46 5.12 14.24
CA ALA A 415 18.01 5.23 14.06
C ALA A 415 17.53 4.25 12.98
N ASP A 416 18.23 4.15 11.84
CA ASP A 416 17.92 3.16 10.79
C ASP A 416 18.01 1.73 11.33
N LYS A 417 19.06 1.44 12.13
CA LYS A 417 19.21 0.13 12.79
C LYS A 417 18.07 -0.16 13.77
N GLN A 418 17.57 0.86 14.48
CA GLN A 418 16.42 0.69 15.37
C GLN A 418 15.16 0.34 14.59
N VAL A 419 14.92 0.99 13.46
CA VAL A 419 13.78 0.66 12.56
C VAL A 419 13.84 -0.81 12.14
N VAL A 420 15.00 -1.30 11.68
CA VAL A 420 15.18 -2.72 11.32
C VAL A 420 15.02 -3.62 12.54
N THR A 421 15.50 -3.21 13.72
CA THR A 421 15.35 -3.97 14.96
C THR A 421 13.89 -4.12 15.35
N ASP A 422 13.11 -3.05 15.28
CA ASP A 422 11.67 -3.08 15.56
C ASP A 422 10.94 -3.95 14.52
N TYR A 423 11.34 -3.89 13.26
CA TYR A 423 10.80 -4.75 12.21
C TYR A 423 11.07 -6.24 12.48
N ILE A 424 12.28 -6.65 12.81
CA ILE A 424 12.58 -8.06 13.10
C ILE A 424 11.92 -8.56 14.40
N ASN A 425 11.67 -7.68 15.37
CA ASN A 425 10.85 -8.01 16.55
C ASN A 425 9.38 -8.23 16.15
N SER A 426 8.83 -7.42 15.25
CA SER A 426 7.48 -7.63 14.74
C SER A 426 7.37 -8.93 13.92
N VAL A 427 8.41 -9.32 13.14
CA VAL A 427 8.48 -10.61 12.45
C VAL A 427 8.50 -11.78 13.46
N TYR A 428 9.28 -11.65 14.53
CA TYR A 428 9.34 -12.65 15.60
C TYR A 428 7.99 -12.84 16.31
N TYR A 429 7.29 -11.74 16.58
CA TYR A 429 5.94 -11.80 17.16
C TYR A 429 4.93 -12.41 16.17
N ASN A 430 5.04 -12.09 14.88
CA ASN A 430 4.18 -12.64 13.84
C ASN A 430 4.30 -14.18 13.74
N ASP A 431 5.51 -14.72 13.92
CA ASP A 431 5.75 -16.16 14.02
C ASP A 431 4.95 -16.82 15.16
N TYR A 432 4.91 -16.19 16.35
CA TYR A 432 4.09 -16.62 17.47
C TYR A 432 2.59 -16.56 17.17
N VAL A 433 2.13 -15.45 16.56
CA VAL A 433 0.72 -15.30 16.16
C VAL A 433 0.31 -16.42 15.21
N LEU A 434 1.11 -16.65 14.15
CA LEU A 434 0.80 -17.70 13.20
C LEU A 434 0.79 -19.09 13.84
N HIS A 435 1.75 -19.38 14.73
CA HIS A 435 1.74 -20.62 15.51
C HIS A 435 0.43 -20.77 16.29
N SER A 436 -0.03 -19.71 16.96
CA SER A 436 -1.28 -19.71 17.72
C SER A 436 -2.51 -19.95 16.84
N LEU A 437 -2.51 -19.45 15.60
CA LEU A 437 -3.58 -19.72 14.64
C LEU A 437 -3.53 -21.18 14.15
N ILE A 438 -2.34 -21.73 13.88
CA ILE A 438 -2.15 -23.13 13.45
C ILE A 438 -2.66 -24.10 14.52
N GLU A 439 -2.41 -23.82 15.79
CA GLU A 439 -2.88 -24.64 16.91
C GLU A 439 -4.42 -24.80 16.98
N LEU A 440 -5.18 -23.89 16.37
CA LEU A 440 -6.65 -23.99 16.27
C LEU A 440 -7.12 -25.11 15.35
N PHE A 441 -6.28 -25.51 14.41
CA PHE A 441 -6.64 -26.39 13.29
C PHE A 441 -5.83 -27.69 13.20
N LYS A 442 -4.79 -27.85 14.04
CA LYS A 442 -3.81 -28.95 13.91
C LYS A 442 -4.42 -30.36 13.98
N ASP A 443 -5.50 -30.53 14.79
CA ASP A 443 -6.14 -31.84 15.02
C ASP A 443 -7.30 -32.12 14.06
N LYS A 444 -7.48 -31.30 13.02
CA LYS A 444 -8.56 -31.41 12.05
C LYS A 444 -7.97 -31.53 10.64
N ASP A 445 -8.80 -31.98 9.70
CA ASP A 445 -8.45 -31.94 8.27
C ASP A 445 -8.34 -30.48 7.82
N SER A 446 -7.12 -29.93 7.87
CA SER A 446 -6.90 -28.49 7.73
C SER A 446 -5.71 -28.14 6.85
N LEU A 447 -5.93 -27.19 5.98
CA LEU A 447 -4.96 -26.56 5.11
C LEU A 447 -4.88 -25.07 5.44
N ILE A 448 -3.71 -24.58 5.84
CA ILE A 448 -3.49 -23.16 6.12
C ILE A 448 -2.49 -22.61 5.12
N ILE A 449 -2.88 -21.58 4.41
CA ILE A 449 -2.05 -20.84 3.46
C ILE A 449 -1.77 -19.47 4.07
N TYR A 450 -0.50 -19.14 4.26
CA TYR A 450 -0.06 -17.85 4.77
C TYR A 450 0.74 -17.12 3.72
N LEU A 451 0.31 -15.92 3.36
CA LEU A 451 0.99 -15.02 2.44
C LEU A 451 0.87 -13.57 2.92
N SER A 452 1.85 -12.74 2.58
CA SER A 452 1.71 -11.29 2.75
C SER A 452 1.07 -10.66 1.52
N ASP A 453 0.37 -9.57 1.73
CA ASP A 453 -0.21 -8.76 0.67
C ASP A 453 0.87 -8.06 -0.18
N HIS A 454 1.92 -7.55 0.46
CA HIS A 454 3.18 -7.06 -0.12
C HIS A 454 4.32 -7.16 0.91
N GLY A 455 5.54 -6.94 0.47
CA GLY A 455 6.70 -6.78 1.34
C GLY A 455 6.94 -5.29 1.65
N ASN A 456 8.01 -5.04 2.41
CA ASN A 456 8.54 -3.71 2.65
C ASN A 456 10.05 -3.67 2.35
N ASP A 457 10.53 -2.62 1.70
CA ASP A 457 11.94 -2.43 1.44
C ASP A 457 12.63 -1.86 2.69
N MET A 458 13.24 -2.75 3.45
CA MET A 458 13.91 -2.44 4.71
C MET A 458 15.38 -2.11 4.47
N PHE A 459 15.66 -0.98 3.78
CA PHE A 459 17.02 -0.54 3.44
C PHE A 459 17.78 -1.49 2.50
N GLU A 460 17.09 -2.31 1.72
CA GLU A 460 17.72 -3.26 0.79
C GLU A 460 18.04 -2.61 -0.55
N SER A 461 17.09 -1.90 -1.15
CA SER A 461 17.27 -1.25 -2.46
C SER A 461 17.87 0.15 -2.33
N SER A 462 17.54 0.88 -1.28
CA SER A 462 17.98 2.25 -1.02
C SER A 462 18.44 2.43 0.44
N ALA A 463 18.93 3.61 0.79
CA ALA A 463 19.30 3.95 2.17
C ALA A 463 18.08 4.40 3.01
N PHE A 464 16.90 3.93 2.66
CA PHE A 464 15.63 4.30 3.28
C PHE A 464 14.72 3.09 3.39
N ASN A 465 13.87 3.11 4.40
CA ASN A 465 12.73 2.21 4.51
C ASN A 465 11.59 2.80 3.65
N THR A 466 11.19 2.08 2.60
CA THR A 466 10.24 2.61 1.61
C THR A 466 9.19 1.59 1.17
N HIS A 467 8.04 2.12 0.79
CA HIS A 467 7.02 1.41 0.02
C HIS A 467 7.17 1.79 -1.47
N GLU A 468 8.25 1.37 -2.09
CA GLU A 468 8.52 1.60 -3.51
C GLU A 468 8.41 0.30 -4.30
N CYS A 469 8.23 0.43 -5.61
CA CYS A 469 8.33 -0.69 -6.52
C CYS A 469 9.79 -1.18 -6.62
N SER A 470 10.19 -2.05 -5.70
CA SER A 470 11.49 -2.72 -5.62
C SER A 470 11.33 -4.24 -5.53
N ASN A 471 12.40 -4.99 -5.78
CA ASN A 471 12.36 -6.44 -5.56
C ASN A 471 11.98 -6.78 -4.12
N ALA A 472 12.56 -6.08 -3.14
CA ALA A 472 12.31 -6.29 -1.72
C ALA A 472 10.84 -6.08 -1.32
N SER A 473 10.18 -5.05 -1.89
CA SER A 473 8.75 -4.81 -1.65
C SER A 473 7.83 -5.84 -2.32
N MET A 474 8.32 -6.56 -3.33
CA MET A 474 7.55 -7.60 -4.02
C MET A 474 7.76 -8.98 -3.43
N GLU A 475 8.92 -9.26 -2.82
CA GLU A 475 9.29 -10.58 -2.33
C GLU A 475 8.55 -10.91 -1.03
N ILE A 476 7.41 -11.57 -1.17
CA ILE A 476 6.55 -11.97 -0.05
C ILE A 476 6.79 -13.41 0.37
N LEU A 477 6.40 -13.73 1.60
CA LEU A 477 6.28 -15.11 2.04
C LEU A 477 5.08 -15.79 1.36
N PHE A 478 5.20 -17.09 1.12
CA PHE A 478 4.10 -17.99 0.81
C PHE A 478 4.37 -19.34 1.46
N LEU A 479 3.56 -19.68 2.46
CA LEU A 479 3.73 -20.86 3.29
C LEU A 479 2.46 -21.70 3.27
N ILE A 480 2.61 -23.01 3.26
CA ILE A 480 1.48 -23.94 3.39
C ILE A 480 1.73 -24.85 4.58
N TYR A 481 0.87 -24.75 5.60
CA TYR A 481 0.80 -25.70 6.68
C TYR A 481 -0.27 -26.76 6.39
N MET A 482 0.07 -28.02 6.64
CA MET A 482 -0.80 -29.17 6.48
C MET A 482 -0.89 -29.93 7.81
N SER A 483 -2.10 -30.12 8.32
CA SER A 483 -2.31 -31.01 9.47
C SER A 483 -2.01 -32.46 9.11
N ASP A 484 -1.76 -33.31 10.09
CA ASP A 484 -1.54 -34.73 9.83
C ASP A 484 -2.78 -35.40 9.22
N ALA A 485 -3.98 -35.00 9.63
CA ALA A 485 -5.23 -35.48 9.05
C ALA A 485 -5.36 -35.07 7.57
N PHE A 486 -4.92 -33.84 7.23
CA PHE A 486 -4.90 -33.40 5.83
C PHE A 486 -3.92 -34.24 4.98
N LYS A 487 -2.69 -34.41 5.47
CA LYS A 487 -1.67 -35.20 4.75
C LYS A 487 -2.15 -36.63 4.45
N GLN A 488 -2.83 -37.26 5.42
CA GLN A 488 -3.38 -38.61 5.24
C GLN A 488 -4.53 -38.66 4.23
N LYS A 489 -5.42 -37.66 4.22
CA LYS A 489 -6.60 -37.64 3.36
C LYS A 489 -6.32 -37.15 1.93
N HIS A 490 -5.32 -36.28 1.77
CA HIS A 490 -5.07 -35.58 0.52
C HIS A 490 -3.62 -35.75 0.00
N PRO A 491 -3.10 -37.00 -0.12
CA PRO A 491 -1.69 -37.24 -0.49
C PRO A 491 -1.33 -36.68 -1.88
N GLN A 492 -2.29 -36.62 -2.81
CA GLN A 492 -2.06 -36.04 -4.14
C GLN A 492 -1.87 -34.52 -4.10
N MET A 493 -2.59 -33.83 -3.21
CA MET A 493 -2.38 -32.40 -2.98
C MET A 493 -1.01 -32.15 -2.37
N VAL A 494 -0.61 -32.95 -1.36
CA VAL A 494 0.73 -32.85 -0.75
C VAL A 494 1.82 -32.93 -1.80
N LYS A 495 1.74 -33.95 -2.68
CA LYS A 495 2.68 -34.14 -3.78
C LYS A 495 2.72 -32.93 -4.72
N SER A 496 1.55 -32.39 -5.12
CA SER A 496 1.50 -31.21 -6.01
C SER A 496 2.09 -29.97 -5.36
N PHE A 497 1.98 -29.81 -4.03
CA PHE A 497 2.61 -28.73 -3.28
C PHE A 497 4.14 -28.85 -3.29
N GLU A 498 4.67 -30.06 -3.02
CA GLU A 498 6.11 -30.34 -3.04
C GLU A 498 6.72 -30.07 -4.42
N GLU A 499 6.04 -30.46 -5.50
CA GLU A 499 6.46 -30.22 -6.88
C GLU A 499 6.43 -28.74 -7.29
N ALA A 500 5.71 -27.90 -6.54
CA ALA A 500 5.54 -26.49 -6.84
C ALA A 500 6.45 -25.55 -6.02
N LEU A 501 7.24 -26.04 -5.05
CA LEU A 501 8.01 -25.25 -4.08
C LEU A 501 8.87 -24.14 -4.70
N HIS A 502 9.43 -24.39 -5.87
CA HIS A 502 10.36 -23.47 -6.56
C HIS A 502 9.75 -22.81 -7.80
N LYS A 503 8.48 -23.12 -8.13
CA LYS A 503 7.83 -22.52 -9.29
C LYS A 503 7.62 -21.02 -9.08
N PRO A 504 7.88 -20.19 -10.10
CA PRO A 504 7.61 -18.76 -10.01
C PRO A 504 6.11 -18.51 -9.92
N PHE A 505 5.68 -17.77 -8.91
CA PHE A 505 4.28 -17.40 -8.70
C PHE A 505 4.13 -15.91 -8.43
N MET A 506 3.07 -15.31 -8.94
CA MET A 506 2.62 -13.97 -8.55
C MET A 506 1.22 -14.09 -7.95
N SER A 507 1.02 -13.51 -6.76
CA SER A 507 -0.18 -13.78 -5.96
C SER A 507 -1.48 -13.19 -6.53
N ASP A 508 -1.44 -12.49 -7.67
CA ASP A 508 -2.64 -12.13 -8.43
C ASP A 508 -3.38 -13.33 -9.04
N ASP A 509 -2.76 -14.51 -9.04
CA ASP A 509 -3.38 -15.78 -9.45
C ASP A 509 -3.91 -16.60 -8.24
N LEU A 510 -4.02 -15.98 -7.05
CA LEU A 510 -4.37 -16.67 -5.80
C LEU A 510 -5.71 -17.40 -5.87
N LEU A 511 -6.75 -16.80 -6.46
CA LEU A 511 -8.07 -17.46 -6.56
C LEU A 511 -8.04 -18.68 -7.47
N HIS A 512 -7.25 -18.65 -8.54
CA HIS A 512 -7.05 -19.83 -9.41
C HIS A 512 -6.38 -20.99 -8.67
N THR A 513 -5.59 -20.67 -7.64
CA THR A 513 -4.83 -21.65 -6.85
C THR A 513 -5.63 -22.17 -5.64
N VAL A 514 -6.29 -21.28 -4.89
CA VAL A 514 -6.91 -21.62 -3.58
C VAL A 514 -8.30 -22.25 -3.73
N LEU A 515 -9.12 -21.78 -4.66
CA LEU A 515 -10.48 -22.32 -4.83
C LEU A 515 -10.47 -23.80 -5.25
N PRO A 516 -9.61 -24.28 -6.17
CA PRO A 516 -9.50 -25.71 -6.48
C PRO A 516 -9.11 -26.58 -5.27
N LEU A 517 -8.28 -26.08 -4.35
CA LEU A 517 -7.93 -26.79 -3.11
C LEU A 517 -9.16 -26.96 -2.19
N ALA A 518 -10.04 -25.99 -2.18
CA ALA A 518 -11.35 -26.09 -1.52
C ALA A 518 -12.34 -27.00 -2.29
N GLY A 519 -11.97 -27.54 -3.45
CA GLY A 519 -12.86 -28.32 -4.33
C GLY A 519 -13.87 -27.47 -5.08
N ILE A 520 -13.58 -26.19 -5.28
CA ILE A 520 -14.42 -25.21 -5.99
C ILE A 520 -13.77 -24.88 -7.32
N ILE A 521 -14.47 -25.18 -8.42
CA ILE A 521 -14.06 -24.77 -9.78
C ILE A 521 -15.14 -23.85 -10.34
N THR A 522 -14.75 -22.69 -10.80
CA THR A 522 -15.64 -21.67 -11.35
C THR A 522 -15.51 -21.58 -12.88
N LYS A 523 -16.44 -20.85 -13.53
CA LYS A 523 -16.35 -20.58 -14.98
C LYS A 523 -15.13 -19.73 -15.37
N ASP A 524 -14.60 -18.90 -14.44
CA ASP A 524 -13.42 -18.05 -14.67
C ASP A 524 -12.10 -18.75 -14.30
N TYR A 525 -12.13 -20.02 -13.89
CA TYR A 525 -10.92 -20.77 -13.54
C TYR A 525 -10.04 -21.05 -14.76
N GLU A 526 -8.76 -20.74 -14.64
CA GLU A 526 -7.73 -21.01 -15.64
C GLU A 526 -6.67 -21.96 -15.08
N LYS A 527 -6.56 -23.17 -15.65
CA LYS A 527 -5.57 -24.19 -15.23
C LYS A 527 -4.13 -23.70 -15.32
N THR A 528 -3.83 -22.85 -16.30
CA THR A 528 -2.50 -22.29 -16.52
C THR A 528 -2.07 -21.27 -15.47
N ARG A 529 -2.99 -20.84 -14.61
CA ARG A 529 -2.76 -19.92 -13.48
C ARG A 529 -2.80 -20.60 -12.12
N ASP A 530 -3.20 -21.86 -12.06
CA ASP A 530 -3.22 -22.65 -10.83
C ASP A 530 -1.84 -23.23 -10.55
N LEU A 531 -1.16 -22.73 -9.54
CA LEU A 531 0.21 -23.10 -9.14
C LEU A 531 0.40 -24.62 -8.99
N PHE A 532 -0.67 -25.33 -8.57
CA PHE A 532 -0.64 -26.75 -8.27
C PHE A 532 -1.16 -27.63 -9.41
N ASN A 533 -1.57 -27.02 -10.51
CA ASN A 533 -1.99 -27.76 -11.70
C ASN A 533 -0.79 -28.15 -12.57
N GLU A 534 -0.85 -29.33 -13.19
CA GLU A 534 0.17 -29.80 -14.13
C GLU A 534 0.33 -28.88 -15.37
N SER A 535 -0.74 -28.17 -15.74
CA SER A 535 -0.76 -27.21 -16.85
C SER A 535 -0.29 -25.80 -16.45
N TYR A 536 0.23 -25.59 -15.22
CA TYR A 536 0.66 -24.28 -14.74
C TYR A 536 1.71 -23.66 -15.66
N ASN A 537 1.52 -22.37 -16.02
CA ASN A 537 2.45 -21.64 -16.87
C ASN A 537 3.55 -20.96 -16.02
N ASP A 538 4.62 -21.68 -15.74
CA ASP A 538 5.79 -21.19 -15.01
C ASP A 538 6.65 -20.18 -15.78
N LYS A 539 6.34 -19.96 -17.08
CA LYS A 539 7.01 -18.97 -17.94
C LYS A 539 6.28 -17.64 -18.03
N ARG A 540 5.18 -17.45 -17.26
CA ARG A 540 4.47 -16.17 -17.21
C ARG A 540 5.42 -15.04 -16.82
N ILE A 541 5.47 -13.96 -17.62
CA ILE A 541 6.24 -12.76 -17.29
C ILE A 541 5.53 -12.05 -16.15
N ARG A 542 6.21 -11.92 -15.00
CA ARG A 542 5.68 -11.29 -13.80
C ARG A 542 5.97 -9.78 -13.82
N LYS A 543 4.92 -8.95 -13.86
CA LYS A 543 4.99 -7.48 -13.90
C LYS A 543 4.25 -6.89 -12.70
N PRO A 544 4.82 -6.90 -11.50
CA PRO A 544 4.13 -6.45 -10.28
C PRO A 544 3.90 -4.94 -10.25
N CYS A 545 4.74 -4.17 -10.95
CA CYS A 545 4.59 -2.73 -11.11
C CYS A 545 4.45 -2.40 -12.59
N ASP A 546 3.82 -1.26 -12.89
CA ASP A 546 3.56 -0.85 -14.27
C ASP A 546 4.82 -0.94 -15.13
N ASN A 547 4.80 -1.83 -16.11
CA ASN A 547 5.88 -2.09 -17.08
C ASN A 547 7.23 -2.58 -16.51
N LYS A 548 7.38 -2.79 -15.20
CA LYS A 548 8.60 -3.37 -14.61
C LYS A 548 8.48 -4.89 -14.52
N VAL A 549 9.41 -5.60 -15.14
CA VAL A 549 9.49 -7.06 -15.09
C VAL A 549 10.28 -7.48 -13.85
N TYR A 550 9.77 -8.46 -13.10
CA TYR A 550 10.49 -9.05 -11.98
C TYR A 550 11.39 -10.21 -12.47
N PRO A 551 12.63 -10.36 -11.97
CA PRO A 551 13.32 -9.44 -11.08
C PRO A 551 13.68 -8.13 -11.77
N MET A 552 13.55 -7.01 -11.04
CA MET A 552 13.88 -5.69 -11.55
C MET A 552 15.40 -5.51 -11.59
N ASN A 553 15.91 -5.00 -12.69
CA ASN A 553 17.33 -4.63 -12.79
C ASN A 553 17.65 -3.54 -11.77
N LYS A 554 18.77 -3.69 -11.08
CA LYS A 554 19.28 -2.73 -10.10
C LYS A 554 19.70 -1.42 -10.74
#